data_906dbdfbafac94b9204007abb8d51d77
#
_entry.id   906dbdfbafac94b9204007abb8d51d77
#
_cell.length_a   1.000
_cell.length_b   1.000
_cell.length_c   1.000
_cell.angle_alpha   90.00
_cell.angle_beta   90.00
_cell.angle_gamma   90.00
#
_symmetry.space_group_name_H-M   'P 1'
#
loop_
_entity.id
_entity.type
_entity.pdbx_description
1 polymer ?
#
loop_
_entity_poly.entity_id
_entity_poly.type
_entity_poly.pdbx_seq_one_letter_code
_entity_poly.pdbx_strand_id
1 'polypeptide(L)'
;MFATFTDWEFPSIDAMQETGTAMWPKVQAAGAISFKATVTGENTGRTMIVWPDAATAHAAIDGLRALAMEMIHTKVLATTAGEVMLDFS
;
A
#
# COMPACT_ATOMS: atom_id res chain seq x y z
N MET A 1 9.05 -3.27 -13.68
CA MET A 1 8.13 -3.22 -12.53
C MET A 1 8.25 -1.89 -11.81
N PHE A 2 7.17 -1.43 -11.25
CA PHE A 2 7.08 -0.15 -10.56
C PHE A 2 6.57 -0.37 -9.14
N ALA A 3 7.17 0.29 -8.15
CA ALA A 3 6.75 0.13 -6.76
C ALA A 3 6.21 1.44 -6.19
N THR A 4 5.13 1.35 -5.41
CA THR A 4 4.57 2.48 -4.68
C THR A 4 4.68 2.21 -3.18
N PHE A 5 5.08 3.24 -2.43
CA PHE A 5 5.24 3.18 -0.98
C PHE A 5 4.33 4.20 -0.33
N THR A 6 3.68 3.81 0.74
CA THR A 6 2.87 4.71 1.54
C THR A 6 3.22 4.50 3.01
N ASP A 7 3.57 5.58 3.69
CA ASP A 7 3.74 5.57 5.14
C ASP A 7 2.43 6.00 5.78
N TRP A 8 1.93 5.19 6.71
CA TRP A 8 0.62 5.34 7.33
C TRP A 8 0.73 5.52 8.82
N GLU A 9 -0.16 6.34 9.39
CA GLU A 9 -0.48 6.33 10.81
C GLU A 9 -1.86 5.68 10.97
N PHE A 10 -2.02 4.77 11.94
CA PHE A 10 -3.25 4.02 12.12
C PHE A 10 -3.58 3.82 13.60
N PRO A 11 -4.85 3.48 13.95
CA PRO A 11 -5.26 3.33 15.35
C PRO A 11 -4.55 2.18 16.07
N SER A 12 -4.33 1.07 15.38
CA SER A 12 -3.66 -0.11 15.93
C SER A 12 -3.12 -0.99 14.81
N ILE A 13 -2.14 -1.83 15.16
CA ILE A 13 -1.58 -2.82 14.22
C ILE A 13 -2.65 -3.81 13.78
N ASP A 14 -3.51 -4.25 14.70
CA ASP A 14 -4.59 -5.19 14.39
C ASP A 14 -5.58 -4.60 13.37
N ALA A 15 -5.97 -3.34 13.54
CA ALA A 15 -6.86 -2.67 12.60
C ALA A 15 -6.21 -2.55 11.21
N MET A 16 -4.90 -2.28 11.15
CA MET A 16 -4.18 -2.20 9.89
C MET A 16 -4.06 -3.57 9.21
N GLN A 17 -3.81 -4.63 9.98
CA GLN A 17 -3.77 -6.00 9.44
C GLN A 17 -5.11 -6.40 8.83
N GLU A 18 -6.22 -6.13 9.51
CA GLU A 18 -7.57 -6.40 9.01
C GLU A 18 -7.84 -5.63 7.72
N THR A 19 -7.53 -4.35 7.72
CA THR A 19 -7.74 -3.48 6.56
C THR A 19 -6.90 -3.92 5.37
N GLY A 20 -5.63 -4.19 5.59
CA GLY A 20 -4.73 -4.66 4.53
C GLY A 20 -5.18 -5.99 3.93
N THR A 21 -5.61 -6.91 4.78
CA THR A 21 -6.13 -8.20 4.34
C THR A 21 -7.40 -8.04 3.50
N ALA A 22 -8.31 -7.17 3.95
CA ALA A 22 -9.55 -6.89 3.21
C ALA A 22 -9.30 -6.17 1.89
N MET A 23 -8.23 -5.38 1.81
CA MET A 23 -7.89 -4.63 0.61
C MET A 23 -7.16 -5.45 -0.46
N TRP A 24 -6.49 -6.54 -0.08
CA TRP A 24 -5.69 -7.31 -1.03
C TRP A 24 -6.44 -7.71 -2.30
N PRO A 25 -7.68 -8.24 -2.26
CA PRO A 25 -8.41 -8.56 -3.48
C PRO A 25 -8.60 -7.36 -4.40
N LYS A 26 -8.81 -6.17 -3.85
CA LYS A 26 -8.98 -4.94 -4.62
C LYS A 26 -7.65 -4.45 -5.21
N VAL A 27 -6.57 -4.55 -4.45
CA VAL A 27 -5.23 -4.22 -4.89
C VAL A 27 -4.82 -5.14 -6.04
N GLN A 28 -5.07 -6.45 -5.89
CA GLN A 28 -4.79 -7.45 -6.91
C GLN A 28 -5.60 -7.20 -8.17
N ALA A 29 -6.90 -6.93 -8.02
CA ALA A 29 -7.79 -6.64 -9.15
C ALA A 29 -7.38 -5.39 -9.91
N ALA A 30 -6.74 -4.43 -9.25
CA ALA A 30 -6.22 -3.21 -9.87
C ALA A 30 -4.93 -3.45 -10.67
N GLY A 31 -4.37 -4.66 -10.61
CA GLY A 31 -3.21 -5.06 -11.40
C GLY A 31 -1.92 -5.22 -10.62
N ALA A 32 -1.95 -5.15 -9.30
CA ALA A 32 -0.75 -5.32 -8.47
C ALA A 32 -0.21 -6.74 -8.54
N ILE A 33 1.11 -6.85 -8.50
CA ILE A 33 1.84 -8.12 -8.48
C ILE A 33 2.01 -8.60 -7.05
N SER A 34 2.31 -7.68 -6.12
CA SER A 34 2.53 -8.02 -4.71
C SER A 34 2.19 -6.83 -3.81
N PHE A 35 1.94 -7.14 -2.55
CA PHE A 35 1.61 -6.16 -1.53
C PHE A 35 2.23 -6.59 -0.21
N LYS A 36 3.02 -5.72 0.39
CA LYS A 36 3.64 -5.95 1.71
C LYS A 36 3.35 -4.76 2.62
N ALA A 37 3.06 -5.05 3.87
CA ALA A 37 2.90 -4.05 4.91
C ALA A 37 3.90 -4.34 6.03
N THR A 38 4.64 -3.33 6.44
CA THR A 38 5.71 -3.46 7.44
C THR A 38 5.43 -2.50 8.59
N VAL A 39 5.52 -3.00 9.82
CA VAL A 39 5.40 -2.17 11.02
C VAL A 39 6.67 -1.34 11.17
N THR A 40 6.52 -0.02 11.25
CA THR A 40 7.66 0.90 11.38
C THR A 40 7.68 1.62 12.73
N GLY A 41 6.59 1.52 13.50
CA GLY A 41 6.48 2.11 14.83
C GLY A 41 5.23 1.58 15.52
N GLU A 42 4.91 2.12 16.69
CA GLU A 42 3.78 1.65 17.49
C GLU A 42 2.44 1.82 16.76
N ASN A 43 2.27 2.94 16.08
CA ASN A 43 1.04 3.27 15.33
C ASN A 43 1.35 3.64 13.88
N THR A 44 2.46 3.18 13.34
CA THR A 44 2.88 3.50 11.98
C THR A 44 3.30 2.25 11.22
N GLY A 45 3.11 2.29 9.91
CA GLY A 45 3.52 1.22 9.03
C GLY A 45 3.74 1.72 7.62
N ARG A 46 4.46 0.94 6.84
CA ARG A 46 4.72 1.22 5.43
C ARG A 46 4.13 0.11 4.58
N THR A 47 3.37 0.49 3.57
CA THR A 47 2.92 -0.45 2.55
C THR A 47 3.77 -0.28 1.29
N MET A 48 4.10 -1.42 0.68
CA MET A 48 4.79 -1.49 -0.60
C MET A 48 3.93 -2.31 -1.55
N ILE A 49 3.58 -1.73 -2.69
CA ILE A 49 2.85 -2.43 -3.74
C ILE A 49 3.72 -2.44 -4.98
N VAL A 50 3.90 -3.61 -5.59
CA VAL A 50 4.62 -3.76 -6.85
C VAL A 50 3.62 -3.91 -7.98
N TRP A 51 3.82 -3.16 -9.04
CA TRP A 51 2.94 -3.06 -10.22
C TRP A 51 3.73 -3.45 -11.48
N PRO A 52 3.02 -3.93 -12.53
CA PRO A 52 3.69 -4.21 -13.81
C PRO A 52 4.39 -3.00 -14.41
N ASP A 53 3.79 -1.80 -14.26
CA ASP A 53 4.31 -0.55 -14.83
C ASP A 53 3.78 0.65 -14.06
N ALA A 54 4.35 1.82 -14.33
CA ALA A 54 3.99 3.08 -13.69
C ALA A 54 2.55 3.51 -14.02
N ALA A 55 2.09 3.28 -15.24
CA ALA A 55 0.75 3.69 -15.66
C ALA A 55 -0.33 2.96 -14.85
N THR A 56 -0.18 1.65 -14.65
CA THR A 56 -1.09 0.85 -13.83
C THR A 56 -1.09 1.35 -12.38
N ALA A 57 0.09 1.62 -11.82
CA ALA A 57 0.24 2.14 -10.47
C ALA A 57 -0.47 3.48 -10.30
N HIS A 58 -0.21 4.43 -11.18
CA HIS A 58 -0.77 5.79 -11.09
C HIS A 58 -2.29 5.79 -11.26
N ALA A 59 -2.84 4.90 -12.07
CA ALA A 59 -4.28 4.79 -12.26
C ALA A 59 -5.02 4.26 -11.01
N ALA A 60 -4.33 3.49 -10.16
CA ALA A 60 -4.94 2.76 -9.05
C ALA A 60 -4.67 3.35 -7.66
N ILE A 61 -3.47 3.89 -7.43
CA ILE A 61 -2.96 4.11 -6.06
C ILE A 61 -3.77 5.14 -5.25
N ASP A 62 -4.19 6.24 -5.86
CA ASP A 62 -4.93 7.27 -5.13
C ASP A 62 -6.30 6.75 -4.66
N GLY A 63 -7.00 5.99 -5.51
CA GLY A 63 -8.28 5.38 -5.15
C GLY A 63 -8.13 4.33 -4.04
N LEU A 64 -7.06 3.55 -4.07
CA LEU A 64 -6.78 2.55 -3.04
C LEU A 64 -6.46 3.21 -1.69
N ARG A 65 -5.69 4.30 -1.69
CA ARG A 65 -5.42 5.08 -0.47
C ARG A 65 -6.70 5.68 0.10
N ALA A 66 -7.55 6.25 -0.75
CA ALA A 66 -8.83 6.81 -0.34
C ALA A 66 -9.72 5.74 0.29
N LEU A 67 -9.77 4.54 -0.31
CA LEU A 67 -10.55 3.43 0.20
C LEU A 67 -10.05 2.98 1.58
N ALA A 68 -8.74 2.89 1.79
CA ALA A 68 -8.18 2.56 3.10
C ALA A 68 -8.59 3.57 4.16
N MET A 69 -8.57 4.86 3.81
CA MET A 69 -8.98 5.93 4.73
C MET A 69 -10.47 5.92 5.04
N GLU A 70 -11.30 5.34 4.18
CA GLU A 70 -12.72 5.11 4.47
C GLU A 70 -12.94 3.92 5.40
N MET A 71 -12.08 2.92 5.36
CA MET A 71 -12.25 1.68 6.12
C MET A 71 -11.83 1.83 7.58
N ILE A 72 -10.79 2.61 7.85
CA ILE A 72 -10.30 2.87 9.21
C ILE A 72 -9.84 4.32 9.36
N HIS A 73 -9.70 4.77 10.61
CA HIS A 73 -9.07 6.05 10.94
C HIS A 73 -7.56 5.94 10.69
N THR A 74 -7.16 6.20 9.46
CA THR A 74 -5.74 6.19 9.06
C THR A 74 -5.37 7.48 8.37
N LYS A 75 -4.09 7.80 8.38
CA LYS A 75 -3.56 9.02 7.78
C LYS A 75 -2.32 8.68 6.97
N VAL A 76 -2.24 9.23 5.77
CA VAL A 76 -1.05 9.14 4.93
C VAL A 76 -0.02 10.14 5.45
N LEU A 77 1.16 9.65 5.85
CA LEU A 77 2.25 10.48 6.34
C LEU A 77 3.20 10.89 5.22
N ALA A 78 3.49 9.95 4.30
CA ALA A 78 4.39 10.17 3.19
C ALA A 78 4.10 9.18 2.07
N THR A 79 4.45 9.55 0.85
CA THR A 79 4.34 8.69 -0.33
C THR A 79 5.62 8.76 -1.14
N THR A 80 6.03 7.63 -1.70
CA THR A 80 7.19 7.51 -2.57
C THR A 80 6.90 6.48 -3.65
N ALA A 81 7.51 6.60 -4.81
CA ALA A 81 7.33 5.63 -5.89
C ALA A 81 8.52 5.66 -6.83
N GLY A 82 8.77 4.56 -7.51
CA GLY A 82 9.85 4.46 -8.49
C GLY A 82 9.92 3.11 -9.17
N GLU A 83 10.76 3.04 -10.19
CA GLU A 83 11.06 1.77 -10.87
C GLU A 83 11.81 0.82 -9.95
N VAL A 84 11.44 -0.46 -10.01
CA VAL A 84 12.17 -1.50 -9.29
C VAL A 84 13.50 -1.72 -10.03
N MET A 85 14.61 -1.49 -9.32
CA MET A 85 15.94 -1.59 -9.88
C MET A 85 16.52 -2.99 -9.74
N LEU A 86 16.26 -3.65 -8.61
CA LEU A 86 16.73 -5.00 -8.31
C LEU A 86 15.60 -5.80 -7.71
N ASP A 87 15.44 -7.04 -8.12
CA ASP A 87 14.40 -7.95 -7.64
C ASP A 87 14.98 -9.34 -7.47
N PHE A 88 15.41 -9.66 -6.27
CA PHE A 88 15.92 -10.98 -5.90
C PHE A 88 14.88 -11.71 -5.06
N SER A 89 14.61 -12.97 -5.40
CA SER A 89 13.61 -13.76 -4.66
C SER A 89 14.00 -15.23 -4.59
#